data_d8cb79376174c694d3931b3ad9e0df9a
#
_entry.id   d8cb79376174c694d3931b3ad9e0df9a
#
_cell.length_a   1.000
_cell.length_b   1.000
_cell.length_c   1.000
_cell.angle_alpha   90.00
_cell.angle_beta   90.00
_cell.angle_gamma   90.00
#
_symmetry.space_group_name_H-M   'P 1'
#
loop_
_entity.id
_entity.type
_entity.pdbx_description
1 polymer ?
#
loop_
_entity_poly.entity_id
_entity_poly.type
_entity_poly.pdbx_seq_one_letter_code
_entity_poly.pdbx_strand_id
1 'polypeptide(L)' 'MSESPVSLSSLTAGDKATVSQIDLPPADRPRLMEMGLLVGTPIELIRFAPMGDPVEIKVRGYNLSLRRHEAEKILVAPS' A
#
# COMPACT_ATOMS: atom_id res chain seq x y z
N MET A 1 7.68 1.07 22.20
CA MET A 1 6.30 0.65 22.00
C MET A 1 6.03 0.41 20.52
N SER A 2 5.58 -0.76 20.19
CA SER A 2 5.32 -1.08 18.80
C SER A 2 3.92 -0.65 18.41
N GLU A 3 3.79 -0.15 17.20
CA GLU A 3 2.50 0.21 16.66
C GLU A 3 1.95 -0.94 15.85
N SER A 4 0.65 -1.17 15.98
CA SER A 4 0.01 -2.19 15.16
C SER A 4 -0.01 -1.74 13.71
N PRO A 5 0.16 -2.67 12.76
CA PRO A 5 0.01 -2.31 11.36
C PRO A 5 -1.40 -1.84 11.06
N VAL A 6 -1.50 -0.92 10.12
CA VAL A 6 -2.79 -0.39 9.69
C VAL A 6 -2.95 -0.65 8.21
N SER A 7 -4.20 -0.60 7.75
CA SER A 7 -4.49 -0.75 6.34
C SER A 7 -3.87 0.41 5.55
N LEU A 8 -3.31 0.10 4.38
CA LEU A 8 -2.79 1.13 3.50
C LEU A 8 -3.87 2.18 3.18
N SER A 9 -5.11 1.73 3.08
CA SER A 9 -6.22 2.64 2.77
C SER A 9 -6.54 3.61 3.90
N SER A 10 -5.98 3.41 5.09
CA SER A 10 -6.21 4.32 6.21
C SER A 10 -5.22 5.47 6.28
N LEU A 11 -4.22 5.47 5.41
CA LEU A 11 -3.25 6.57 5.36
C LEU A 11 -3.85 7.79 4.69
N THR A 12 -3.22 8.94 4.91
CA THR A 12 -3.58 10.16 4.20
C THR A 12 -2.48 10.53 3.22
N ALA A 13 -2.83 11.38 2.26
CA ALA A 13 -1.86 11.81 1.24
C ALA A 13 -0.62 12.39 1.90
N GLY A 14 0.54 11.95 1.45
CA GLY A 14 1.82 12.39 1.99
C GLY A 14 2.36 11.49 3.08
N ASP A 15 1.56 10.58 3.61
CA ASP A 15 2.03 9.65 4.66
C ASP A 15 3.00 8.64 4.07
N LYS A 16 4.03 8.34 4.85
CA LYS A 16 5.02 7.32 4.50
C LYS A 16 4.86 6.13 5.42
N ALA A 17 5.12 4.96 4.89
CA ALA A 17 4.99 3.73 5.67
C ALA A 17 5.81 2.62 5.02
N THR A 18 5.90 1.50 5.72
CA THR A 18 6.59 0.31 5.21
C THR A 18 5.60 -0.84 5.17
N VAL A 19 5.59 -1.58 4.07
CA VAL A 19 4.67 -2.72 3.95
C VAL A 19 5.01 -3.76 5.01
N SER A 20 4.01 -4.13 5.80
CA SER A 20 4.17 -5.07 6.89
C SER A 20 3.59 -6.44 6.54
N GLN A 21 2.45 -6.47 5.87
CA GLN A 21 1.77 -7.71 5.55
C GLN A 21 0.84 -7.49 4.36
N ILE A 22 0.74 -8.51 3.52
CA ILE A 22 -0.14 -8.46 2.36
C ILE A 22 -1.15 -9.59 2.51
N ASP A 23 -2.42 -9.23 2.78
CA ASP A 23 -3.48 -10.19 3.03
C ASP A 23 -4.34 -10.45 1.79
N LEU A 24 -3.78 -10.25 0.62
CA LEU A 24 -4.48 -10.52 -0.63
C LEU A 24 -4.50 -12.01 -0.93
N PRO A 25 -5.53 -12.48 -1.66
CA PRO A 25 -5.54 -13.87 -2.11
C PRO A 25 -4.29 -14.20 -2.91
N PRO A 26 -3.85 -15.45 -2.89
CA PRO A 26 -2.64 -15.84 -3.65
C PRO A 26 -2.70 -15.49 -5.12
N ALA A 27 -3.90 -15.42 -5.71
CA ALA A 27 -4.04 -15.09 -7.11
C ALA A 27 -3.64 -13.64 -7.42
N ASP A 28 -3.73 -12.74 -6.44
CA ASP A 28 -3.44 -11.32 -6.66
C ASP A 28 -2.01 -10.96 -6.28
N ARG A 29 -1.34 -11.80 -5.48
CA ARG A 29 -0.01 -11.48 -4.99
C ARG A 29 1.07 -11.38 -6.06
N PRO A 30 1.11 -12.29 -7.05
CA PRO A 30 2.18 -12.22 -8.04
C PRO A 30 2.22 -10.91 -8.80
N ARG A 31 1.05 -10.33 -9.11
CA ARG A 31 1.00 -9.04 -9.79
C ARG A 31 1.66 -7.94 -8.98
N LEU A 32 1.39 -7.91 -7.67
CA LEU A 32 1.99 -6.90 -6.81
C LEU A 32 3.49 -7.12 -6.64
N MET A 33 3.91 -8.39 -6.53
CA MET A 33 5.32 -8.71 -6.41
C MET A 33 6.09 -8.29 -7.66
N GLU A 34 5.51 -8.48 -8.83
CA GLU A 34 6.13 -8.05 -10.07
C GLU A 34 6.29 -6.54 -10.13
N MET A 35 5.39 -5.82 -9.48
CA MET A 35 5.46 -4.37 -9.41
C MET A 35 6.37 -3.87 -8.29
N GLY A 36 7.01 -4.78 -7.56
CA GLY A 36 7.95 -4.40 -6.52
C GLY A 36 7.33 -4.17 -5.16
N LEU A 37 6.06 -4.49 -4.98
CA LEU A 37 5.39 -4.29 -3.69
C LEU A 37 5.53 -5.54 -2.84
N LEU A 38 6.53 -5.52 -1.97
CA LEU A 38 6.86 -6.66 -1.10
C LEU A 38 6.83 -6.21 0.36
N VAL A 39 6.73 -7.20 1.26
CA VAL A 39 6.87 -6.91 2.69
C VAL A 39 8.24 -6.28 2.93
N GLY A 40 8.26 -5.18 3.67
CA GLY A 40 9.48 -4.43 3.92
C GLY A 40 9.72 -3.28 2.95
N THR A 41 8.88 -3.15 1.94
CA THR A 41 9.03 -2.07 0.95
C THR A 41 8.53 -0.74 1.52
N PRO A 42 9.34 0.32 1.49
CA PRO A 42 8.85 1.65 1.88
C PRO A 42 7.94 2.19 0.78
N ILE A 43 6.86 2.82 1.20
CA ILE A 43 5.90 3.43 0.29
C ILE A 43 5.48 4.80 0.81
N GLU A 44 4.92 5.59 -0.09
CA GLU A 44 4.34 6.89 0.27
C GLU A 44 2.98 6.99 -0.39
N LEU A 45 1.96 7.35 0.37
CA LEU A 45 0.64 7.54 -0.20
C LEU A 45 0.60 8.86 -0.95
N ILE A 46 0.35 8.81 -2.25
CA ILE A 46 0.31 10.01 -3.08
C ILE A 46 -1.07 10.65 -2.99
N ARG A 47 -2.11 9.88 -3.30
CA ARG A 47 -3.48 10.39 -3.23
C ARG A 47 -4.48 9.28 -3.44
N PHE A 48 -5.72 9.58 -3.04
CA PHE A 48 -6.87 8.78 -3.45
C PHE A 48 -7.52 9.48 -4.63
N ALA A 49 -8.01 8.72 -5.60
CA ALA A 49 -8.81 9.30 -6.66
C ALA A 49 -10.10 9.90 -6.06
N PRO A 50 -10.76 10.81 -6.77
CA PRO A 50 -11.93 11.50 -6.21
C PRO A 50 -13.02 10.58 -5.69
N MET A 51 -13.16 9.39 -6.26
CA MET A 51 -14.14 8.41 -5.80
C MET A 51 -13.56 7.41 -4.80
N GLY A 52 -12.32 7.63 -4.37
CA GLY A 52 -11.66 6.72 -3.44
C GLY A 52 -10.98 5.53 -4.09
N ASP A 53 -11.05 5.41 -5.41
CA ASP A 53 -10.48 4.29 -6.17
C ASP A 53 -10.10 4.80 -7.55
N PRO A 54 -8.87 4.58 -8.02
CA PRO A 54 -7.78 3.85 -7.37
C PRO A 54 -7.04 4.67 -6.32
N VAL A 55 -6.17 3.98 -5.61
CA VAL A 55 -5.26 4.58 -4.63
C VAL A 55 -3.88 4.64 -5.28
N GLU A 56 -3.26 5.82 -5.27
CA GLU A 56 -1.93 5.99 -5.86
C GLU A 56 -0.87 6.04 -4.77
N ILE A 57 0.16 5.23 -4.92
CA ILE A 57 1.29 5.22 -4.00
C ILE A 57 2.58 5.36 -4.77
N LYS A 58 3.63 5.80 -4.09
CA LYS A 58 4.97 5.87 -4.66
C LYS A 58 5.80 4.75 -4.08
N VAL A 59 6.45 3.98 -4.95
CA VAL A 59 7.28 2.84 -4.59
C VAL A 59 8.62 2.99 -5.29
N ARG A 60 9.69 3.20 -4.52
CA ARG A 60 11.06 3.20 -5.04
C ARG A 60 11.24 4.07 -6.28
N GLY A 61 10.63 5.27 -6.29
CA GLY A 61 10.86 6.21 -7.37
C GLY A 61 9.88 6.11 -8.52
N TYR A 62 8.88 5.25 -8.44
CA TYR A 62 7.83 5.21 -9.44
C TYR A 62 6.47 5.13 -8.75
N ASN A 63 5.43 5.52 -9.48
CA ASN A 63 4.08 5.50 -8.93
C ASN A 63 3.35 4.24 -9.34
N LEU A 64 2.51 3.76 -8.42
CA LEU A 64 1.76 2.54 -8.60
C LEU A 64 0.31 2.82 -8.22
N SER A 65 -0.62 2.37 -9.06
CA SER A 65 -2.05 2.50 -8.75
C SER A 65 -2.57 1.16 -8.26
N LEU A 66 -3.26 1.20 -7.12
CA LEU A 66 -3.87 0.02 -6.52
C LEU A 66 -5.37 0.22 -6.46
N ARG A 67 -6.10 -0.86 -6.61
CA ARG A 67 -7.54 -0.81 -6.36
C ARG A 67 -7.76 -0.66 -4.87
N ARG A 68 -8.85 0.01 -4.52
CA ARG A 68 -9.14 0.28 -3.11
C ARG A 68 -9.18 -1.01 -2.28
N HIS A 69 -9.83 -2.06 -2.80
CA HIS A 69 -9.92 -3.30 -2.06
C HIS A 69 -8.55 -3.94 -1.84
N GLU A 70 -7.60 -3.71 -2.77
CA GLU A 70 -6.24 -4.20 -2.58
C GLU A 70 -5.55 -3.42 -1.46
N ALA A 71 -5.71 -2.10 -1.47
CA ALA A 71 -5.11 -1.26 -0.44
C ALA A 71 -5.64 -1.60 0.95
N GLU A 72 -6.90 -2.00 1.03
CA GLU A 72 -7.49 -2.39 2.31
C GLU A 72 -6.87 -3.66 2.88
N LYS A 73 -6.32 -4.51 2.02
CA LYS A 73 -5.72 -5.78 2.43
C LYS A 73 -4.21 -5.71 2.57
N ILE A 74 -3.61 -4.56 2.31
CA ILE A 74 -2.18 -4.38 2.50
C ILE A 74 -1.98 -3.63 3.80
N LEU A 75 -1.31 -4.28 4.75
CA LEU A 75 -1.04 -3.69 6.04
C LEU A 75 0.34 -3.05 6.04
N VAL A 76 0.43 -1.85 6.62
CA VAL A 76 1.66 -1.08 6.63
C VAL A 76 1.96 -0.59 8.03
N ALA A 77 3.23 -0.36 8.29
CA ALA A 77 3.69 0.26 9.53
C ALA A 77 4.00 1.72 9.21
N PRO A 78 3.22 2.68 9.75
CA PRO A 78 3.47 4.09 9.49
C PRO A 78 4.84 4.52 9.95
N SER A 79 5.46 5.40 9.20
CA SER A 79 6.78 5.94 9.54
C SER A 79 6.68 7.19 10.38
#